data_e41c635faddc71fede995e87914bc07e
#
_entry.id   e41c635faddc71fede995e87914bc07e
#
_cell.length_a   1.000
_cell.length_b   1.000
_cell.length_c   1.000
_cell.angle_alpha   90.00
_cell.angle_beta   90.00
_cell.angle_gamma   90.00
#
_symmetry.space_group_name_H-M   'P 1'
#
loop_
_entity.id
_entity.type
_entity.pdbx_description
1 polymer ?
#
loop_
_entity_poly.entity_id
_entity_poly.type
_entity_poly.pdbx_seq_one_letter_code
_entity_poly.pdbx_strand_id
1 'polypeptide(L)'
;MTTADKKANEKILRDAFRTMDPHQAQEIRESYYKAIEGIHALAELLEIADAQQPQTAGPLLTEHLYACEAIDAMKKSQLGKIL
;
A
#
# COMPACT_ATOMS: atom_id res chain seq x y z
N MET A 1 -4.83 5.96 18.85
CA MET A 1 -6.10 5.33 18.43
C MET A 1 -6.30 4.02 19.16
N THR A 2 -7.43 3.82 19.80
CA THR A 2 -7.74 2.61 20.55
C THR A 2 -8.22 1.49 19.61
N THR A 3 -8.26 0.25 20.11
CA THR A 3 -8.80 -0.89 19.34
C THR A 3 -10.27 -0.67 18.99
N ALA A 4 -11.05 -0.09 19.90
CA ALA A 4 -12.45 0.21 19.65
C ALA A 4 -12.62 1.24 18.51
N ASP A 5 -11.77 2.28 18.47
CA ASP A 5 -11.79 3.29 17.40
C ASP A 5 -11.44 2.65 16.04
N LYS A 6 -10.46 1.76 16.03
CA LYS A 6 -10.08 1.06 14.80
C LYS A 6 -11.22 0.21 14.25
N LYS A 7 -11.92 -0.52 15.13
CA LYS A 7 -13.08 -1.33 14.74
C LYS A 7 -14.24 -0.48 14.25
N ALA A 8 -14.51 0.64 14.90
CA ALA A 8 -15.55 1.57 14.48
C ALA A 8 -15.24 2.14 13.09
N ASN A 9 -14.00 2.55 12.86
CA ASN A 9 -13.56 3.08 11.57
C ASN A 9 -13.63 2.01 10.48
N GLU A 10 -13.23 0.79 10.77
CA GLU A 10 -13.33 -0.33 9.83
C GLU A 10 -14.78 -0.58 9.42
N LYS A 11 -15.70 -0.56 10.38
CA LYS A 11 -17.12 -0.74 10.10
C LYS A 11 -17.67 0.36 9.22
N ILE A 12 -17.34 1.63 9.52
CA ILE A 12 -17.78 2.77 8.73
C ILE A 12 -17.30 2.65 7.29
N LEU A 13 -16.02 2.31 7.08
CA LEU A 13 -15.45 2.13 5.75
C LEU A 13 -16.09 0.96 5.02
N ARG A 14 -16.30 -0.15 5.70
CA ARG A 14 -16.93 -1.34 5.12
C ARG A 14 -18.37 -1.05 4.69
N ASP A 15 -19.13 -0.37 5.53
CA ASP A 15 -20.52 -0.02 5.23
C ASP A 15 -20.58 0.95 4.05
N ALA A 16 -19.71 1.95 4.00
CA ALA A 16 -19.62 2.88 2.89
C ALA A 16 -19.30 2.15 1.58
N PHE A 17 -18.36 1.21 1.61
CA PHE A 17 -17.98 0.43 0.44
C PHE A 17 -19.15 -0.44 -0.05
N ARG A 18 -19.92 -1.03 0.85
CA ARG A 18 -21.09 -1.86 0.51
C ARG A 18 -22.23 -1.08 -0.11
N THR A 19 -22.40 0.18 0.29
CA THR A 19 -23.50 1.03 -0.23
C THR A 19 -23.12 1.74 -1.53
N MET A 20 -21.87 1.62 -1.94
CA MET A 20 -21.36 2.23 -3.15
C MET A 20 -21.86 1.46 -4.39
N ASP A 21 -21.98 2.17 -5.52
CA ASP A 21 -22.25 1.51 -6.80
C ASP A 21 -21.17 0.45 -7.08
N PRO A 22 -21.55 -0.78 -7.50
CA PRO A 22 -20.58 -1.85 -7.74
C PRO A 22 -19.48 -1.50 -8.73
N HIS A 23 -19.78 -0.70 -9.75
CA HIS A 23 -18.78 -0.26 -10.73
C HIS A 23 -17.76 0.67 -10.08
N GLN A 24 -18.22 1.62 -9.28
CA GLN A 24 -17.36 2.53 -8.54
C GLN A 24 -16.50 1.79 -7.52
N ALA A 25 -17.09 0.82 -6.82
CA ALA A 25 -16.36 -0.01 -5.86
C ALA A 25 -15.22 -0.78 -6.54
N GLN A 26 -15.47 -1.30 -7.73
CA GLN A 26 -14.47 -2.03 -8.50
C GLN A 26 -13.33 -1.10 -8.95
N GLU A 27 -13.64 0.12 -9.37
CA GLU A 27 -12.63 1.11 -9.74
C GLU A 27 -11.73 1.45 -8.56
N ILE A 28 -12.30 1.59 -7.37
CA ILE A 28 -11.53 1.88 -6.15
C ILE A 28 -10.60 0.71 -5.82
N ARG A 29 -11.11 -0.51 -5.90
CA ARG A 29 -10.31 -1.71 -5.65
C ARG A 29 -9.14 -1.81 -6.62
N GLU A 30 -9.39 -1.59 -7.90
CA GLU A 30 -8.36 -1.61 -8.93
C GLU A 30 -7.30 -0.53 -8.71
N SER A 31 -7.72 0.67 -8.32
CA SER A 31 -6.81 1.77 -8.02
C SER A 31 -5.90 1.45 -6.84
N TYR A 32 -6.44 0.79 -5.81
CA TYR A 32 -5.66 0.35 -4.66
C TYR A 32 -4.56 -0.64 -5.08
N TYR A 33 -4.92 -1.66 -5.85
CA TYR A 33 -3.94 -2.66 -6.30
C TYR A 33 -2.93 -2.08 -7.28
N LYS A 34 -3.32 -1.15 -8.14
CA LYS A 34 -2.39 -0.45 -9.02
C LYS A 34 -1.37 0.39 -8.24
N ALA A 35 -1.79 0.99 -7.12
CA ALA A 35 -0.87 1.74 -6.27
C ALA A 35 0.20 0.81 -5.67
N ILE A 36 -0.21 -0.36 -5.20
CA ILE A 36 0.73 -1.36 -4.67
C ILE A 36 1.69 -1.83 -5.77
N GLU A 37 1.18 -2.14 -6.96
CA GLU A 37 2.00 -2.54 -8.10
C GLU A 37 3.01 -1.46 -8.48
N GLY A 38 2.60 -0.18 -8.42
CA GLY A 38 3.50 0.94 -8.67
C GLY A 38 4.66 0.99 -7.68
N ILE A 39 4.41 0.73 -6.40
CA ILE A 39 5.47 0.69 -5.39
C ILE A 39 6.42 -0.50 -5.65
N HIS A 40 5.88 -1.66 -6.03
CA HIS A 40 6.71 -2.81 -6.40
C HIS A 40 7.60 -2.51 -7.61
N ALA A 41 7.09 -1.81 -8.60
CA ALA A 41 7.88 -1.40 -9.77
C ALA A 41 9.03 -0.46 -9.39
N LEU A 42 8.77 0.47 -8.46
CA LEU A 42 9.83 1.33 -7.93
C LEU A 42 10.88 0.55 -7.17
N ALA A 43 10.48 -0.47 -6.42
CA ALA A 43 11.42 -1.34 -5.71
C ALA A 43 12.32 -2.11 -6.70
N GLU A 44 11.77 -2.57 -7.83
CA GLU A 44 12.57 -3.20 -8.89
C GLU A 44 13.62 -2.25 -9.47
N LEU A 45 13.26 -0.97 -9.67
CA LEU A 45 14.21 0.03 -10.11
C LEU A 45 15.37 0.17 -9.13
N LEU A 46 15.07 0.17 -7.82
CA LEU A 46 16.09 0.25 -6.78
C LEU A 46 17.02 -0.95 -6.81
N GLU A 47 16.50 -2.16 -7.03
CA GLU A 47 17.30 -3.37 -7.15
C GLU A 47 18.25 -3.31 -8.36
N ILE A 48 17.78 -2.81 -9.49
CA ILE A 48 18.59 -2.64 -10.69
C ILE A 48 19.71 -1.62 -10.44
N ALA A 49 19.38 -0.50 -9.77
CA ALA A 49 20.37 0.52 -9.44
C ALA A 49 21.45 0.00 -8.48
N ASP A 50 21.06 -0.81 -7.47
CA ASP A 50 21.97 -1.43 -6.54
C ASP A 50 22.96 -2.37 -7.27
N ALA A 51 22.46 -3.13 -8.23
CA ALA A 51 23.29 -4.04 -9.01
C ALA A 51 24.35 -3.30 -9.85
N GLN A 52 24.03 -2.08 -10.29
CA GLN A 52 24.94 -1.25 -11.09
C GLN A 52 25.94 -0.48 -10.22
N GLN A 53 25.57 -0.17 -8.97
CA GLN A 53 26.39 0.66 -8.06
C GLN A 53 26.42 0.07 -6.65
N PRO A 54 27.03 -1.10 -6.45
CA PRO A 54 26.99 -1.78 -5.14
C PRO A 54 27.68 -0.98 -4.02
N GLN A 55 28.56 -0.04 -4.36
CA GLN A 55 29.30 0.75 -3.38
C GLN A 55 28.45 1.88 -2.78
N THR A 56 27.30 2.16 -3.35
CA THR A 56 26.39 3.20 -2.86
C THR A 56 25.14 2.61 -2.20
N ALA A 57 25.24 1.37 -1.72
CA ALA A 57 24.10 0.63 -1.17
C ALA A 57 23.42 1.30 0.02
N GLY A 58 24.15 2.10 0.84
CA GLY A 58 23.57 2.73 2.02
C GLY A 58 22.35 3.61 1.74
N PRO A 59 22.44 4.62 0.85
CA PRO A 59 21.28 5.43 0.50
C PRO A 59 20.15 4.64 -0.15
N LEU A 60 20.48 3.69 -1.04
CA LEU A 60 19.49 2.87 -1.71
C LEU A 60 18.81 1.90 -0.75
N LEU A 61 19.54 1.39 0.23
CA LEU A 61 18.95 0.55 1.27
C LEU A 61 17.85 1.29 2.03
N THR A 62 18.05 2.57 2.33
CA THR A 62 17.02 3.39 2.98
C THR A 62 15.78 3.52 2.10
N GLU A 63 15.95 3.72 0.79
CA GLU A 63 14.83 3.81 -0.14
C GLU A 63 14.07 2.48 -0.23
N HIS A 64 14.77 1.34 -0.25
CA HIS A 64 14.14 0.02 -0.19
C HIS A 64 13.29 -0.14 1.07
N LEU A 65 13.80 0.31 2.21
CA LEU A 65 13.06 0.25 3.46
C LEU A 65 11.77 1.05 3.39
N TYR A 66 11.83 2.26 2.85
CA TYR A 66 10.64 3.10 2.68
C TYR A 66 9.60 2.45 1.77
N ALA A 67 10.02 1.84 0.67
CA ALA A 67 9.12 1.14 -0.24
C ALA A 67 8.43 -0.04 0.47
N CYS A 68 9.18 -0.84 1.21
CA CYS A 68 8.63 -1.96 1.98
C CYS A 68 7.65 -1.48 3.05
N GLU A 69 7.99 -0.42 3.78
CA GLU A 69 7.11 0.16 4.80
C GLU A 69 5.82 0.68 4.20
N ALA A 70 5.88 1.31 3.02
CA ALA A 70 4.70 1.82 2.34
C ALA A 70 3.75 0.69 1.95
N ILE A 71 4.27 -0.41 1.40
CA ILE A 71 3.46 -1.58 1.04
C ILE A 71 2.82 -2.18 2.28
N ASP A 72 3.60 -2.38 3.35
CA ASP A 72 3.09 -2.92 4.61
C ASP A 72 2.01 -2.03 5.21
N ALA A 73 2.23 -0.71 5.22
CA ALA A 73 1.26 0.25 5.74
C ALA A 73 -0.06 0.19 4.97
N MET A 74 -0.02 0.10 3.64
CA MET A 74 -1.21 -0.04 2.82
C MET A 74 -1.96 -1.33 3.13
N LYS A 75 -1.25 -2.45 3.21
CA LYS A 75 -1.88 -3.77 3.47
C LYS A 75 -2.46 -3.87 4.87
N LYS A 76 -1.86 -3.21 5.86
CA LYS A 76 -2.32 -3.22 7.25
C LYS A 76 -3.34 -2.14 7.55
N SER A 77 -3.57 -1.20 6.63
CA SER A 77 -4.55 -0.13 6.81
C SER A 77 -5.97 -0.68 6.88
N GLN A 78 -6.90 0.13 7.40
CA GLN A 78 -8.30 -0.22 7.38
C GLN A 78 -8.82 -0.44 5.96
N LEU A 79 -8.37 0.38 5.01
CA LEU A 79 -8.71 0.21 3.59
C LEU A 79 -8.21 -1.12 3.04
N GLY A 80 -6.99 -1.51 3.38
CA GLY A 80 -6.40 -2.79 2.94
C GLY A 80 -7.20 -3.99 3.43
N LYS A 81 -7.81 -3.90 4.60
CA LYS A 81 -8.61 -4.98 5.17
C LYS A 81 -9.96 -5.19 4.49
N ILE A 82 -10.55 -4.13 3.96
CA ILE A 82 -11.87 -4.20 3.31
C ILE A 82 -11.79 -4.38 1.79
N LEU A 83 -10.67 -4.06 1.20
CA LEU A 83 -10.42 -4.21 -0.23
C LEU A 83 -9.74 -5.53 -0.54
#